data_ba4fd63911b2eb2d49d389d7e191d90e
#
_entry.id   ba4fd63911b2eb2d49d389d7e191d90e
#
_cell.length_a   1.000
_cell.length_b   1.000
_cell.length_c   1.000
_cell.angle_alpha   90.00
_cell.angle_beta   90.00
_cell.angle_gamma   90.00
#
_symmetry.space_group_name_H-M   'P 1'
#
loop_
_entity.id
_entity.type
_entity.pdbx_description
1 polymer ?
#
loop_
_entity_poly.entity_id
_entity_poly.type
_entity_poly.pdbx_seq_one_letter_code
_entity_poly.pdbx_strand_id
1 'polypeptide(L)'
;MAVDAPATMEANEPVLTACHAGAPILQVRDLRTKLLKPASLSLSAGECIAIRAPSGAGKTLLLRAIADLDPNEGVVCLDGRDRSTLAGPEWRRLVGYVPAEPGWWGDTVGEHFSEWTGALALVRDLGFPKDAKAWPISRLSTGERLRLALIRALMVGPKVLLLDEPTAALDPASVAAVESLIAARVRAGLAVLWVTHDAEQAKRIAHRLLVVRDGQVREEVPEWLVTQP
;
A
#
# COMPACT_ATOMS: atom_id res chain seq x y z
N MET A 1 34.67 -54.38 19.96
CA MET A 1 33.60 -54.18 18.98
C MET A 1 32.74 -53.03 19.52
N ALA A 2 32.98 -51.83 19.01
CA ALA A 2 32.20 -50.65 19.36
C ALA A 2 31.03 -50.57 18.39
N VAL A 3 29.82 -50.44 18.90
CA VAL A 3 28.59 -50.31 18.12
C VAL A 3 28.31 -48.82 17.98
N ASP A 4 28.35 -48.34 16.73
CA ASP A 4 28.00 -46.97 16.34
C ASP A 4 26.54 -46.70 16.66
N ALA A 5 26.30 -45.62 17.39
CA ALA A 5 24.96 -45.08 17.60
C ALA A 5 24.63 -44.17 16.41
N PRO A 6 23.40 -44.23 15.86
CA PRO A 6 23.00 -43.35 14.76
C PRO A 6 22.80 -41.92 15.26
N ALA A 7 23.38 -40.97 14.49
CA ALA A 7 23.21 -39.55 14.66
C ALA A 7 21.70 -39.19 14.53
N THR A 8 21.17 -38.63 15.58
CA THR A 8 19.84 -37.98 15.60
C THR A 8 19.91 -36.75 14.68
N MET A 9 19.21 -36.82 13.55
CA MET A 9 18.87 -35.64 12.75
C MET A 9 17.99 -34.73 13.59
N GLU A 10 18.53 -33.64 14.08
CA GLU A 10 17.75 -32.53 14.60
C GLU A 10 16.88 -32.02 13.46
N ALA A 11 15.57 -32.22 13.59
CA ALA A 11 14.57 -31.60 12.76
C ALA A 11 14.69 -30.08 12.97
N ASN A 12 15.12 -29.40 11.92
CA ASN A 12 15.16 -27.95 11.84
C ASN A 12 13.71 -27.45 11.86
N GLU A 13 13.15 -27.20 13.06
CA GLU A 13 11.86 -26.55 13.22
C GLU A 13 11.95 -25.18 12.52
N PRO A 14 10.97 -24.84 11.64
CA PRO A 14 10.91 -23.51 11.08
C PRO A 14 10.73 -22.54 12.25
N VAL A 15 11.71 -21.68 12.46
CA VAL A 15 11.61 -20.55 13.40
C VAL A 15 10.47 -19.68 12.91
N LEU A 16 9.27 -19.97 13.40
CA LEU A 16 8.10 -19.09 13.36
C LEU A 16 8.48 -17.85 14.16
N THR A 17 9.16 -16.91 13.49
CA THR A 17 9.49 -15.61 14.08
C THR A 17 8.19 -14.83 14.22
N ALA A 18 7.56 -14.99 15.38
CA ALA A 18 6.25 -14.46 15.72
C ALA A 18 6.17 -12.96 15.42
N CYS A 19 5.06 -12.58 14.78
CA CYS A 19 4.60 -11.20 14.75
C CYS A 19 4.37 -10.74 16.20
N HIS A 20 4.99 -9.63 16.61
CA HIS A 20 4.92 -9.18 18.01
C HIS A 20 3.79 -8.18 18.20
N ALA A 21 2.95 -8.35 19.20
CA ALA A 21 1.97 -7.36 19.65
C ALA A 21 2.69 -6.10 20.19
N GLY A 22 2.19 -4.90 19.84
CA GLY A 22 2.82 -3.61 20.20
C GLY A 22 3.88 -3.13 19.21
N ALA A 23 4.09 -3.85 18.12
CA ALA A 23 4.95 -3.52 16.99
C ALA A 23 4.22 -2.59 15.98
N PRO A 24 4.92 -2.10 14.93
CA PRO A 24 4.31 -1.41 13.79
C PRO A 24 3.12 -2.17 13.22
N ILE A 25 2.09 -1.44 12.73
CA ILE A 25 0.85 -2.05 12.22
C ILE A 25 1.10 -3.03 11.08
N LEU A 26 2.03 -2.70 10.17
CA LEU A 26 2.50 -3.58 9.10
C LEU A 26 3.99 -3.88 9.29
N GLN A 27 4.35 -5.16 9.23
CA GLN A 27 5.73 -5.62 9.20
C GLN A 27 5.95 -6.48 7.98
N VAL A 28 7.00 -6.20 7.25
CA VAL A 28 7.45 -6.94 6.08
C VAL A 28 8.87 -7.41 6.36
N ARG A 29 9.14 -8.70 6.22
CA ARG A 29 10.46 -9.32 6.45
C ARG A 29 10.84 -10.20 5.28
N ASP A 30 11.99 -9.91 4.71
CA ASP A 30 12.61 -10.68 3.62
C ASP A 30 11.67 -10.97 2.46
N LEU A 31 10.71 -10.05 2.21
CA LEU A 31 9.76 -10.16 1.13
C LEU A 31 10.48 -10.08 -0.21
N ARG A 32 10.35 -11.14 -1.01
CA ARG A 32 11.01 -11.24 -2.30
C ARG A 32 10.09 -11.81 -3.38
N THR A 33 10.38 -11.43 -4.60
CA THR A 33 9.76 -11.98 -5.80
C THR A 33 10.88 -12.38 -6.79
N LYS A 34 10.54 -12.86 -7.97
CA LYS A 34 11.55 -13.16 -9.00
C LYS A 34 12.42 -11.93 -9.38
N LEU A 35 11.89 -10.71 -9.22
CA LEU A 35 12.54 -9.46 -9.63
C LEU A 35 12.87 -8.52 -8.46
N LEU A 36 12.25 -8.73 -7.29
CA LEU A 36 12.50 -7.97 -6.06
C LEU A 36 13.42 -8.79 -5.16
N LYS A 37 14.57 -8.23 -4.79
CA LYS A 37 15.45 -8.79 -3.78
C LYS A 37 14.81 -8.73 -2.39
N PRO A 38 15.26 -9.52 -1.40
CA PRO A 38 14.71 -9.48 -0.06
C PRO A 38 14.58 -8.06 0.46
N ALA A 39 13.35 -7.66 0.80
CA ALA A 39 13.00 -6.35 1.29
C ALA A 39 12.36 -6.48 2.66
N SER A 40 12.81 -5.65 3.61
CA SER A 40 12.23 -5.57 4.94
C SER A 40 11.87 -4.11 5.24
N LEU A 41 10.68 -3.90 5.76
CA LEU A 41 10.20 -2.58 6.19
C LEU A 41 9.15 -2.72 7.29
N SER A 42 8.93 -1.65 8.01
CA SER A 42 7.85 -1.54 8.99
C SER A 42 7.09 -0.23 8.78
N LEU A 43 5.79 -0.25 9.04
CA LEU A 43 4.91 0.90 8.90
C LEU A 43 4.02 0.99 10.14
N SER A 44 3.96 2.16 10.77
CA SER A 44 3.17 2.42 11.96
C SER A 44 1.76 2.92 11.61
N ALA A 45 0.81 2.76 12.53
CA ALA A 45 -0.48 3.42 12.39
C ALA A 45 -0.31 4.94 12.37
N GLY A 46 -1.00 5.62 11.46
CA GLY A 46 -0.87 7.06 11.31
C GLY A 46 0.44 7.51 10.63
N GLU A 47 1.15 6.60 10.00
CA GLU A 47 2.38 6.90 9.27
C GLU A 47 2.15 6.84 7.75
N CYS A 48 2.78 7.76 7.03
CA CYS A 48 2.89 7.72 5.57
C CYS A 48 4.37 7.59 5.20
N ILE A 49 4.72 6.52 4.48
CA ILE A 49 6.06 6.32 3.92
C ILE A 49 5.98 6.55 2.41
N ALA A 50 6.78 7.48 1.89
CA ALA A 50 6.97 7.61 0.46
C ALA A 50 7.94 6.56 -0.06
N ILE A 51 7.66 6.02 -1.24
CA ILE A 51 8.54 5.10 -1.95
C ILE A 51 8.94 5.74 -3.27
N ARG A 52 10.24 6.02 -3.44
CA ARG A 52 10.80 6.55 -4.68
C ARG A 52 11.67 5.51 -5.37
N ALA A 53 11.62 5.52 -6.69
CA ALA A 53 12.51 4.71 -7.49
C ALA A 53 12.43 5.12 -8.97
N PRO A 54 13.45 4.83 -9.78
CA PRO A 54 13.35 4.89 -11.24
C PRO A 54 12.25 3.99 -11.78
N SER A 55 11.77 4.27 -12.99
CA SER A 55 10.84 3.38 -13.70
C SER A 55 11.46 1.98 -13.83
N GLY A 56 10.64 0.95 -13.63
CA GLY A 56 11.09 -0.46 -13.71
C GLY A 56 11.87 -0.98 -12.49
N ALA A 57 12.14 -0.17 -11.46
CA ALA A 57 12.93 -0.59 -10.31
C ALA A 57 12.22 -1.54 -9.34
N GLY A 58 10.92 -1.87 -9.55
CA GLY A 58 10.20 -2.85 -8.74
C GLY A 58 9.23 -2.27 -7.70
N LYS A 59 8.91 -0.96 -7.73
CA LYS A 59 7.94 -0.32 -6.80
C LYS A 59 6.58 -1.03 -6.78
N THR A 60 5.99 -1.17 -7.96
CA THR A 60 4.71 -1.87 -8.15
C THR A 60 4.78 -3.31 -7.65
N LEU A 61 5.89 -4.02 -7.93
CA LEU A 61 6.09 -5.40 -7.47
C LEU A 61 6.10 -5.49 -5.94
N LEU A 62 6.75 -4.53 -5.26
CA LEU A 62 6.75 -4.46 -3.80
C LEU A 62 5.33 -4.30 -3.26
N LEU A 63 4.57 -3.32 -3.76
CA LEU A 63 3.20 -3.08 -3.31
C LEU A 63 2.30 -4.28 -3.58
N ARG A 64 2.39 -4.88 -4.78
CA ARG A 64 1.60 -6.06 -5.16
C ARG A 64 1.94 -7.28 -4.32
N ALA A 65 3.22 -7.49 -3.99
CA ALA A 65 3.65 -8.57 -3.12
C ALA A 65 3.13 -8.37 -1.68
N ILE A 66 3.15 -7.15 -1.15
CA ILE A 66 2.55 -6.83 0.16
C ILE A 66 1.03 -7.07 0.14
N ALA A 67 0.34 -6.70 -0.94
CA ALA A 67 -1.10 -6.90 -1.13
C ALA A 67 -1.49 -8.36 -1.42
N ASP A 68 -0.54 -9.29 -1.51
CA ASP A 68 -0.78 -10.68 -1.87
C ASP A 68 -1.47 -10.85 -3.23
N LEU A 69 -0.99 -10.11 -4.21
CA LEU A 69 -1.48 -10.14 -5.59
C LEU A 69 -0.56 -10.91 -6.54
N ASP A 70 0.71 -11.08 -6.17
CA ASP A 70 1.71 -11.80 -6.95
C ASP A 70 2.40 -12.85 -6.09
N PRO A 71 2.90 -13.96 -6.67
CA PRO A 71 3.70 -14.95 -5.96
C PRO A 71 4.92 -14.29 -5.33
N ASN A 72 5.10 -14.53 -4.04
CA ASN A 72 6.18 -13.95 -3.25
C ASN A 72 6.57 -14.88 -2.11
N GLU A 73 7.75 -14.66 -1.55
CA GLU A 73 8.25 -15.34 -0.36
C GLU A 73 8.62 -14.30 0.69
N GLY A 74 8.72 -14.71 1.95
CA GLY A 74 8.96 -13.84 3.09
C GLY A 74 7.72 -13.76 3.99
N VAL A 75 7.80 -12.93 5.03
CA VAL A 75 6.75 -12.80 6.04
C VAL A 75 6.15 -11.40 5.98
N VAL A 76 4.83 -11.32 5.93
CA VAL A 76 4.08 -10.07 6.03
C VAL A 76 3.05 -10.19 7.16
N CYS A 77 3.16 -9.32 8.16
CA CYS A 77 2.27 -9.31 9.32
C CYS A 77 1.50 -8.01 9.41
N LEU A 78 0.23 -8.10 9.79
CA LEU A 78 -0.63 -6.96 10.11
C LEU A 78 -1.16 -7.12 11.54
N ASP A 79 -0.98 -6.11 12.40
CA ASP A 79 -1.35 -6.16 13.82
C ASP A 79 -0.84 -7.43 14.53
N GLY A 80 0.37 -7.86 14.23
CA GLY A 80 0.95 -9.06 14.81
C GLY A 80 0.41 -10.39 14.24
N ARG A 81 -0.47 -10.39 13.23
CA ARG A 81 -0.99 -11.59 12.56
C ARG A 81 -0.28 -11.80 11.24
N ASP A 82 0.21 -13.00 11.01
CA ASP A 82 0.80 -13.38 9.73
C ASP A 82 -0.26 -13.44 8.63
N ARG A 83 0.04 -12.87 7.46
CA ARG A 83 -0.81 -12.88 6.27
C ARG A 83 -1.25 -14.29 5.87
N SER A 84 -0.35 -15.28 6.00
CA SER A 84 -0.63 -16.68 5.65
C SER A 84 -1.77 -17.30 6.45
N THR A 85 -2.15 -16.69 7.59
CA THR A 85 -3.28 -17.13 8.44
C THR A 85 -4.62 -16.56 7.99
N LEU A 86 -4.65 -15.71 6.96
CA LEU A 86 -5.84 -15.04 6.45
C LEU A 86 -6.15 -15.49 5.03
N ALA A 87 -7.44 -15.54 4.68
CA ALA A 87 -7.81 -15.70 3.29
C ALA A 87 -7.43 -14.44 2.49
N GLY A 88 -6.97 -14.61 1.24
CA GLY A 88 -6.53 -13.49 0.40
C GLY A 88 -7.54 -12.33 0.29
N PRO A 89 -8.86 -12.58 0.11
CA PRO A 89 -9.85 -11.50 0.13
C PRO A 89 -9.96 -10.77 1.48
N GLU A 90 -9.79 -11.47 2.60
CA GLU A 90 -9.78 -10.87 3.94
C GLU A 90 -8.54 -9.99 4.12
N TRP A 91 -7.37 -10.48 3.71
CA TRP A 91 -6.13 -9.69 3.71
C TRP A 91 -6.29 -8.39 2.93
N ARG A 92 -6.78 -8.46 1.70
CA ARG A 92 -6.94 -7.29 0.80
C ARG A 92 -8.02 -6.29 1.23
N ARG A 93 -8.91 -6.66 2.16
CA ARG A 93 -9.80 -5.68 2.82
C ARG A 93 -9.05 -4.86 3.87
N LEU A 94 -8.08 -5.47 4.56
CA LEU A 94 -7.28 -4.82 5.58
C LEU A 94 -6.10 -4.04 4.99
N VAL A 95 -5.50 -4.58 3.91
CA VAL A 95 -4.38 -3.98 3.17
C VAL A 95 -4.86 -3.66 1.76
N GLY A 96 -5.41 -2.45 1.60
CA GLY A 96 -5.95 -1.98 0.32
C GLY A 96 -4.83 -1.60 -0.65
N TYR A 97 -5.04 -1.86 -1.94
CA TYR A 97 -4.12 -1.47 -3.00
C TYR A 97 -4.85 -0.68 -4.09
N VAL A 98 -4.31 0.49 -4.43
CA VAL A 98 -4.76 1.34 -5.53
C VAL A 98 -3.64 1.36 -6.57
N PRO A 99 -3.80 0.67 -7.71
CA PRO A 99 -2.81 0.67 -8.77
C PRO A 99 -2.83 1.98 -9.56
N ALA A 100 -1.74 2.26 -10.28
CA ALA A 100 -1.65 3.41 -11.20
C ALA A 100 -2.73 3.38 -12.28
N GLU A 101 -3.14 2.19 -12.72
CA GLU A 101 -4.25 1.98 -13.65
C GLU A 101 -5.33 1.12 -12.98
N PRO A 102 -6.33 1.72 -12.33
CA PRO A 102 -7.37 0.97 -11.64
C PRO A 102 -8.34 0.29 -12.60
N GLY A 103 -8.66 -0.97 -12.30
CA GLY A 103 -9.64 -1.75 -13.05
C GLY A 103 -11.08 -1.28 -12.82
N TRP A 104 -11.87 -1.34 -13.90
CA TRP A 104 -13.29 -1.05 -13.94
C TRP A 104 -13.98 -2.17 -14.72
N TRP A 105 -15.04 -2.75 -14.15
CA TRP A 105 -15.71 -3.97 -14.67
C TRP A 105 -17.20 -3.82 -14.92
N GLY A 106 -17.83 -2.74 -14.44
CA GLY A 106 -19.23 -2.37 -14.70
C GLY A 106 -19.31 -1.20 -15.68
N ASP A 107 -20.51 -0.87 -16.10
CA ASP A 107 -20.76 0.19 -17.08
C ASP A 107 -20.77 1.57 -16.44
N THR A 108 -21.22 1.68 -15.19
CA THR A 108 -21.35 2.95 -14.46
C THR A 108 -20.46 2.97 -13.20
N VAL A 109 -20.16 4.18 -12.72
CA VAL A 109 -19.40 4.39 -11.49
C VAL A 109 -20.05 3.70 -10.31
N GLY A 110 -21.39 3.84 -10.18
CA GLY A 110 -22.15 3.32 -9.04
C GLY A 110 -22.04 1.82 -8.86
N GLU A 111 -21.88 1.04 -9.93
CA GLU A 111 -21.75 -0.42 -9.89
C GLU A 111 -20.48 -0.92 -9.19
N HIS A 112 -19.52 -0.02 -8.97
CA HIS A 112 -18.26 -0.33 -8.30
C HIS A 112 -18.25 0.02 -6.81
N PHE A 113 -19.37 0.48 -6.27
CA PHE A 113 -19.53 0.86 -4.87
C PHE A 113 -20.63 0.03 -4.22
N SER A 114 -20.32 -0.59 -3.10
CA SER A 114 -21.31 -1.35 -2.32
C SER A 114 -22.40 -0.44 -1.73
N GLU A 115 -22.03 0.80 -1.40
CA GLU A 115 -22.91 1.81 -0.82
C GLU A 115 -22.42 3.20 -1.24
N TRP A 116 -23.19 3.90 -2.07
CA TRP A 116 -22.82 5.22 -2.59
C TRP A 116 -23.04 6.34 -1.60
N THR A 117 -24.09 6.24 -0.78
CA THR A 117 -24.45 7.31 0.16
C THR A 117 -23.34 7.55 1.18
N GLY A 118 -22.70 6.49 1.67
CA GLY A 118 -21.54 6.58 2.55
C GLY A 118 -20.30 7.19 1.88
N ALA A 119 -20.20 7.10 0.54
CA ALA A 119 -19.10 7.68 -0.22
C ALA A 119 -19.24 9.20 -0.46
N LEU A 120 -20.42 9.80 -0.26
CA LEU A 120 -20.72 11.17 -0.69
C LEU A 120 -19.78 12.24 -0.12
N ALA A 121 -19.28 12.07 1.09
CA ALA A 121 -18.29 12.99 1.66
C ALA A 121 -16.98 12.94 0.86
N LEU A 122 -16.46 11.74 0.60
CA LEU A 122 -15.23 11.53 -0.20
C LEU A 122 -15.41 11.98 -1.65
N VAL A 123 -16.58 11.72 -2.22
CA VAL A 123 -16.96 12.13 -3.58
C VAL A 123 -16.86 13.64 -3.70
N ARG A 124 -17.45 14.38 -2.78
CA ARG A 124 -17.39 15.84 -2.72
C ARG A 124 -15.97 16.33 -2.49
N ASP A 125 -15.24 15.74 -1.52
CA ASP A 125 -13.89 16.15 -1.13
C ASP A 125 -12.89 15.99 -2.28
N LEU A 126 -13.15 15.03 -3.19
CA LEU A 126 -12.35 14.82 -4.41
C LEU A 126 -12.98 15.48 -5.67
N GLY A 127 -13.91 16.42 -5.49
CA GLY A 127 -14.41 17.29 -6.56
C GLY A 127 -15.44 16.65 -7.48
N PHE A 128 -16.14 15.59 -7.05
CA PHE A 128 -17.21 14.98 -7.84
C PHE A 128 -18.60 15.43 -7.37
N PRO A 129 -19.57 15.57 -8.28
CA PRO A 129 -20.95 15.79 -7.93
C PRO A 129 -21.59 14.51 -7.38
N LYS A 130 -22.67 14.67 -6.59
CA LYS A 130 -23.37 13.55 -5.95
C LYS A 130 -23.96 12.52 -6.90
N ASP A 131 -24.28 12.95 -8.12
CA ASP A 131 -24.84 12.13 -9.19
C ASP A 131 -23.80 11.44 -10.07
N ALA A 132 -22.51 11.61 -9.76
CA ALA A 132 -21.42 10.94 -10.46
C ALA A 132 -21.56 9.40 -10.50
N LYS A 133 -22.36 8.80 -9.59
CA LYS A 133 -22.68 7.37 -9.63
C LYS A 133 -23.27 6.90 -10.95
N ALA A 134 -24.02 7.78 -11.64
CA ALA A 134 -24.66 7.46 -12.92
C ALA A 134 -23.73 7.63 -14.12
N TRP A 135 -22.51 8.10 -13.91
CA TRP A 135 -21.59 8.35 -15.01
C TRP A 135 -21.09 7.04 -15.64
N PRO A 136 -21.14 6.93 -16.98
CA PRO A 136 -20.51 5.83 -17.68
C PRO A 136 -18.99 5.82 -17.44
N ILE A 137 -18.41 4.64 -17.21
CA ILE A 137 -16.96 4.49 -17.03
C ILE A 137 -16.20 4.97 -18.28
N SER A 138 -16.76 4.77 -19.46
CA SER A 138 -16.14 5.18 -20.73
C SER A 138 -15.89 6.69 -20.84
N ARG A 139 -16.67 7.53 -20.16
CA ARG A 139 -16.49 9.00 -20.17
C ARG A 139 -15.39 9.51 -19.25
N LEU A 140 -14.96 8.69 -18.27
CA LEU A 140 -14.03 9.14 -17.24
C LEU A 140 -12.63 9.36 -17.80
N SER A 141 -12.03 10.52 -17.50
CA SER A 141 -10.61 10.76 -17.64
C SER A 141 -9.77 9.83 -16.74
N THR A 142 -8.49 9.70 -17.05
CA THR A 142 -7.55 8.91 -16.20
C THR A 142 -7.53 9.43 -14.77
N GLY A 143 -7.49 10.76 -14.59
CA GLY A 143 -7.50 11.37 -13.26
C GLY A 143 -8.80 11.15 -12.48
N GLU A 144 -9.97 11.16 -13.16
CA GLU A 144 -11.26 10.83 -12.53
C GLU A 144 -11.29 9.35 -12.12
N ARG A 145 -10.78 8.45 -12.96
CA ARG A 145 -10.68 7.02 -12.63
C ARG A 145 -9.81 6.80 -11.39
N LEU A 146 -8.65 7.44 -11.31
CA LEU A 146 -7.76 7.34 -10.14
C LEU A 146 -8.45 7.83 -8.85
N ARG A 147 -9.06 9.02 -8.87
CA ARG A 147 -9.74 9.59 -7.70
C ARG A 147 -10.93 8.74 -7.24
N LEU A 148 -11.74 8.24 -8.17
CA LEU A 148 -12.87 7.35 -7.84
C LEU A 148 -12.39 5.99 -7.31
N ALA A 149 -11.30 5.44 -7.85
CA ALA A 149 -10.70 4.22 -7.33
C ALA A 149 -10.15 4.40 -5.90
N LEU A 150 -9.57 5.56 -5.60
CA LEU A 150 -9.15 5.92 -4.25
C LEU A 150 -10.34 5.97 -3.28
N ILE A 151 -11.45 6.63 -3.67
CA ILE A 151 -12.69 6.63 -2.88
C ILE A 151 -13.15 5.20 -2.62
N ARG A 152 -13.22 4.37 -3.66
CA ARG A 152 -13.63 2.96 -3.56
C ARG A 152 -12.76 2.19 -2.57
N ALA A 153 -11.46 2.37 -2.61
CA ALA A 153 -10.52 1.72 -1.69
C ALA A 153 -10.73 2.19 -0.24
N LEU A 154 -10.93 3.50 -0.02
CA LEU A 154 -11.17 4.06 1.31
C LEU A 154 -12.51 3.62 1.91
N MET A 155 -13.53 3.38 1.08
CA MET A 155 -14.83 2.88 1.53
C MET A 155 -14.79 1.46 2.12
N VAL A 156 -13.78 0.67 1.79
CA VAL A 156 -13.56 -0.65 2.40
C VAL A 156 -13.09 -0.52 3.85
N GLY A 157 -12.52 0.63 4.25
CA GLY A 157 -11.98 0.87 5.58
C GLY A 157 -10.68 0.12 5.87
N PRO A 158 -9.68 0.15 4.98
CA PRO A 158 -8.43 -0.56 5.18
C PRO A 158 -7.64 0.02 6.37
N LYS A 159 -6.83 -0.81 7.02
CA LYS A 159 -5.85 -0.38 8.02
C LYS A 159 -4.56 0.14 7.39
N VAL A 160 -4.21 -0.43 6.25
CA VAL A 160 -3.06 -0.05 5.43
C VAL A 160 -3.52 0.23 4.02
N LEU A 161 -3.05 1.32 3.42
CA LEU A 161 -3.34 1.66 2.03
C LEU A 161 -2.04 1.77 1.24
N LEU A 162 -1.96 1.00 0.17
CA LEU A 162 -0.85 0.96 -0.76
C LEU A 162 -1.25 1.73 -2.02
N LEU A 163 -0.55 2.83 -2.31
CA LEU A 163 -0.85 3.75 -3.40
C LEU A 163 0.26 3.73 -4.44
N ASP A 164 -0.06 3.31 -5.66
CA ASP A 164 0.90 3.25 -6.76
C ASP A 164 0.68 4.44 -7.70
N GLU A 165 1.48 5.49 -7.52
CA GLU A 165 1.44 6.75 -8.28
C GLU A 165 0.02 7.37 -8.39
N PRO A 166 -0.71 7.56 -7.27
CA PRO A 166 -2.13 7.88 -7.28
C PRO A 166 -2.45 9.29 -7.82
N THR A 167 -1.43 10.09 -8.12
CA THR A 167 -1.58 11.48 -8.57
C THR A 167 -0.90 11.76 -9.91
N ALA A 168 -0.33 10.76 -10.58
CA ALA A 168 0.48 10.95 -11.79
C ALA A 168 -0.28 11.59 -12.98
N ALA A 169 -1.61 11.42 -13.02
CA ALA A 169 -2.47 11.96 -14.10
C ALA A 169 -3.43 13.06 -13.61
N LEU A 170 -3.10 13.74 -12.52
CA LEU A 170 -3.95 14.76 -11.91
C LEU A 170 -3.41 16.17 -12.16
N ASP A 171 -4.33 17.12 -12.29
CA ASP A 171 -4.02 18.55 -12.21
C ASP A 171 -3.62 18.96 -10.78
N PRO A 172 -2.94 20.11 -10.59
CA PRO A 172 -2.43 20.53 -9.28
C PRO A 172 -3.51 20.65 -8.19
N ALA A 173 -4.72 21.08 -8.53
CA ALA A 173 -5.81 21.20 -7.56
C ALA A 173 -6.30 19.83 -7.11
N SER A 174 -6.43 18.88 -8.03
CA SER A 174 -6.76 17.48 -7.74
C SER A 174 -5.66 16.78 -6.94
N VAL A 175 -4.38 17.06 -7.21
CA VAL A 175 -3.25 16.56 -6.40
C VAL A 175 -3.41 17.04 -4.96
N ALA A 176 -3.61 18.35 -4.75
CA ALA A 176 -3.77 18.91 -3.40
C ALA A 176 -4.97 18.32 -2.64
N ALA A 177 -6.09 18.07 -3.34
CA ALA A 177 -7.26 17.43 -2.75
C ALA A 177 -6.97 15.99 -2.28
N VAL A 178 -6.29 15.20 -3.11
CA VAL A 178 -5.88 13.82 -2.77
C VAL A 178 -4.90 13.82 -1.61
N GLU A 179 -3.87 14.67 -1.64
CA GLU A 179 -2.88 14.80 -0.55
C GLU A 179 -3.56 15.17 0.77
N SER A 180 -4.45 16.16 0.75
CA SER A 180 -5.20 16.61 1.93
C SER A 180 -6.10 15.52 2.51
N LEU A 181 -6.81 14.79 1.65
CA LEU A 181 -7.67 13.67 2.05
C LEU A 181 -6.85 12.58 2.72
N ILE A 182 -5.76 12.15 2.09
CA ILE A 182 -4.91 11.07 2.64
C ILE A 182 -4.25 11.54 3.94
N ALA A 183 -3.74 12.77 4.01
CA ALA A 183 -3.17 13.33 5.25
C ALA A 183 -4.20 13.32 6.41
N ALA A 184 -5.47 13.65 6.13
CA ALA A 184 -6.54 13.57 7.14
C ALA A 184 -6.77 12.12 7.60
N ARG A 185 -6.73 11.14 6.68
CA ARG A 185 -6.87 9.71 7.01
C ARG A 185 -5.68 9.17 7.78
N VAL A 186 -4.46 9.61 7.44
CA VAL A 186 -3.24 9.27 8.17
C VAL A 186 -3.33 9.79 9.61
N ARG A 187 -3.73 11.05 9.81
CA ARG A 187 -3.97 11.59 11.17
C ARG A 187 -5.04 10.82 11.96
N ALA A 188 -5.98 10.17 11.26
CA ALA A 188 -7.00 9.30 11.86
C ALA A 188 -6.52 7.85 12.07
N GLY A 189 -5.24 7.55 11.81
CA GLY A 189 -4.63 6.24 12.07
C GLY A 189 -4.41 5.35 10.85
N LEU A 190 -4.81 5.77 9.64
CA LEU A 190 -4.50 5.02 8.42
C LEU A 190 -2.98 4.97 8.20
N ALA A 191 -2.45 3.79 7.93
CA ALA A 191 -1.06 3.61 7.54
C ALA A 191 -0.95 3.59 6.00
N VAL A 192 0.02 4.32 5.43
CA VAL A 192 0.10 4.50 3.96
C VAL A 192 1.51 4.23 3.43
N LEU A 193 1.61 3.40 2.38
CA LEU A 193 2.76 3.36 1.50
C LEU A 193 2.39 4.06 0.19
N TRP A 194 3.08 5.15 -0.14
CA TRP A 194 2.79 5.99 -1.29
C TRP A 194 3.95 6.00 -2.26
N VAL A 195 3.77 5.37 -3.40
CA VAL A 195 4.74 5.44 -4.50
C VAL A 195 4.58 6.75 -5.26
N THR A 196 5.66 7.49 -5.42
CA THR A 196 5.73 8.69 -6.25
C THR A 196 7.12 8.86 -6.85
N HIS A 197 7.19 9.44 -8.03
CA HIS A 197 8.45 9.89 -8.65
C HIS A 197 8.73 11.38 -8.36
N ASP A 198 7.76 12.14 -7.85
CA ASP A 198 7.87 13.54 -7.51
C ASP A 198 8.51 13.71 -6.11
N ALA A 199 9.70 14.33 -6.08
CA ALA A 199 10.43 14.58 -4.84
C ALA A 199 9.74 15.59 -3.92
N GLU A 200 9.13 16.64 -4.50
CA GLU A 200 8.42 17.65 -3.74
C GLU A 200 7.12 17.10 -3.15
N GLN A 201 6.45 16.22 -3.87
CA GLN A 201 5.32 15.48 -3.31
C GLN A 201 5.76 14.62 -2.13
N ALA A 202 6.81 13.80 -2.30
CA ALA A 202 7.32 12.97 -1.21
C ALA A 202 7.62 13.80 0.06
N LYS A 203 8.22 14.99 -0.11
CA LYS A 203 8.50 15.93 0.99
C LYS A 203 7.23 16.42 1.71
N ARG A 204 6.13 16.65 0.97
CA ARG A 204 4.88 17.14 1.56
C ARG A 204 4.11 16.07 2.34
N ILE A 205 4.17 14.81 1.89
CA ILE A 205 3.27 13.74 2.40
C ILE A 205 3.94 12.77 3.37
N ALA A 206 5.26 12.62 3.34
CA ALA A 206 5.93 11.49 3.96
C ALA A 206 6.55 11.82 5.31
N HIS A 207 6.42 10.87 6.24
CA HIS A 207 7.15 10.84 7.51
C HIS A 207 8.50 10.14 7.35
N ARG A 208 8.61 9.20 6.40
CA ARG A 208 9.84 8.47 6.04
C ARG A 208 9.90 8.24 4.54
N LEU A 209 11.10 8.05 4.02
CA LEU A 209 11.37 7.80 2.61
C LEU A 209 12.06 6.45 2.42
N LEU A 210 11.50 5.63 1.55
CA LEU A 210 12.15 4.44 1.03
C LEU A 210 12.56 4.67 -0.42
N VAL A 211 13.71 4.14 -0.80
CA VAL A 211 14.20 4.16 -2.18
C VAL A 211 14.39 2.73 -2.65
N VAL A 212 13.86 2.44 -3.84
CA VAL A 212 14.06 1.15 -4.51
C VAL A 212 15.05 1.34 -5.64
N ARG A 213 16.19 0.64 -5.57
CA ARG A 213 17.23 0.63 -6.62
C ARG A 213 17.71 -0.81 -6.85
N ASP A 214 17.78 -1.23 -8.09
CA ASP A 214 18.23 -2.58 -8.49
C ASP A 214 17.54 -3.71 -7.72
N GLY A 215 16.24 -3.56 -7.49
CA GLY A 215 15.41 -4.48 -6.72
C GLY A 215 15.66 -4.47 -5.20
N GLN A 216 16.50 -3.58 -4.68
CA GLN A 216 16.72 -3.40 -3.24
C GLN A 216 15.90 -2.24 -2.70
N VAL A 217 15.29 -2.47 -1.53
CA VAL A 217 14.58 -1.43 -0.76
C VAL A 217 15.50 -0.94 0.35
N ARG A 218 15.71 0.37 0.44
CA ARG A 218 16.52 1.00 1.49
C ARG A 218 15.80 2.22 2.04
N GLU A 219 15.92 2.44 3.32
CA GLU A 219 15.48 3.70 3.93
C GLU A 219 16.54 4.79 3.64
N GLU A 220 16.06 5.94 3.22
CA GLU A 220 16.87 7.14 2.99
C GLU A 220 16.38 8.23 3.94
N VAL A 221 17.30 8.91 4.62
CA VAL A 221 17.00 10.07 5.46
C VAL A 221 17.39 11.33 4.69
N PRO A 222 16.48 11.92 3.91
CA PRO A 222 16.79 13.14 3.18
C PRO A 222 16.92 14.34 4.14
N GLU A 223 17.70 15.36 3.74
CA GLU A 223 17.96 16.55 4.56
C GLU A 223 16.68 17.23 5.05
N TRP A 224 15.61 17.23 4.26
CA TRP A 224 14.33 17.82 4.63
C TRP A 224 13.59 17.08 5.75
N LEU A 225 13.90 15.80 6.01
CA LEU A 225 13.37 15.05 7.17
C LEU A 225 14.09 15.42 8.47
N VAL A 226 15.36 15.83 8.36
CA VAL A 226 16.19 16.22 9.53
C VAL A 226 15.82 17.63 10.02
N THR A 227 15.28 18.47 9.14
CA THR A 227 14.97 19.88 9.42
C THR A 227 13.50 20.17 9.76
N GLN A 228 12.66 19.15 9.90
CA GLN A 228 11.29 19.35 10.42
C GLN A 228 11.36 19.54 11.95
N PRO A 229 10.82 20.64 12.49
CA PRO A 229 10.83 20.94 13.92
C PRO A 229 9.90 20.00 14.71
#